data_8074a55b6b3d02eea1f3a5187a1f2463
#
_entry.id   8074a55b6b3d02eea1f3a5187a1f2463
#
_cell.length_a   1.000
_cell.length_b   1.000
_cell.length_c   1.000
_cell.angle_alpha   90.00
_cell.angle_beta   90.00
_cell.angle_gamma   90.00
#
_symmetry.space_group_name_H-M   'P 1'
#
loop_
_entity.id
_entity.type
_entity.pdbx_description
1 polymer ?
#
loop_
_entity_poly.entity_id
_entity_poly.type
_entity_poly.pdbx_seq_one_letter_code
_entity_poly.pdbx_strand_id
1 'polypeptide(L)'
;MRREHLALLAAVALLPLAACGQKKADADGPAASNAKVSSGTLAGEIGNAAGMSTVAGALKGTGLAGILDGSAPYTLLAPDDDAFGALGEAGAALKAPENSAAMAEVLKSHILPGYLTVADIDAAIKKSQGKPVKMTTMDGAEVTFARKGEDLTVTAADGSTAKVDGKELAASNGVAIPLDAVLKKVPKSGA
;
A
#
# COMPACT_ATOMS: atom_id res chain seq x y z
N MET A 1 -36.81 43.33 -68.87
CA MET A 1 -37.47 42.33 -69.79
C MET A 1 -36.98 40.94 -69.37
N ARG A 2 -37.97 40.08 -69.20
CA ARG A 2 -37.90 38.60 -69.11
C ARG A 2 -37.15 38.04 -67.84
N ARG A 3 -37.91 37.55 -66.93
CA ARG A 3 -38.76 36.29 -66.83
C ARG A 3 -37.91 35.02 -66.67
N GLU A 4 -38.13 34.42 -65.50
CA GLU A 4 -38.58 33.05 -65.23
C GLU A 4 -37.39 32.05 -65.18
N HIS A 5 -37.21 31.18 -64.25
CA HIS A 5 -38.14 30.19 -63.69
C HIS A 5 -37.59 29.58 -62.37
N LEU A 6 -38.48 29.48 -61.51
CA LEU A 6 -38.75 28.55 -60.42
C LEU A 6 -38.24 27.12 -60.67
N ALA A 7 -37.42 26.58 -59.77
CA ALA A 7 -37.34 25.16 -59.56
C ALA A 7 -37.01 24.90 -58.09
N LEU A 8 -38.03 24.48 -57.34
CA LEU A 8 -37.95 23.87 -56.06
C LEU A 8 -37.22 22.50 -56.19
N LEU A 9 -36.17 22.30 -55.46
CA LEU A 9 -35.68 20.96 -55.15
C LEU A 9 -35.43 20.88 -53.65
N ALA A 10 -36.33 20.14 -52.99
CA ALA A 10 -36.20 19.74 -51.58
C ALA A 10 -35.01 18.82 -51.42
N ALA A 11 -33.95 19.29 -50.82
CA ALA A 11 -32.84 18.43 -50.34
C ALA A 11 -33.08 18.10 -48.87
N VAL A 12 -33.47 16.86 -48.62
CA VAL A 12 -33.52 16.25 -47.32
C VAL A 12 -32.09 16.18 -46.79
N ALA A 13 -31.77 17.05 -45.85
CA ALA A 13 -30.51 16.98 -45.11
C ALA A 13 -30.58 15.86 -44.06
N LEU A 14 -29.97 14.73 -44.37
CA LEU A 14 -29.60 13.73 -43.34
C LEU A 14 -28.54 14.37 -42.47
N LEU A 15 -28.93 14.67 -41.23
CA LEU A 15 -27.98 14.97 -40.14
C LEU A 15 -27.23 13.68 -39.77
N PRO A 16 -25.88 13.66 -39.83
CA PRO A 16 -25.14 12.59 -39.17
C PRO A 16 -25.23 12.82 -37.65
N LEU A 17 -25.75 11.84 -36.93
CA LEU A 17 -25.56 11.72 -35.49
C LEU A 17 -24.05 11.75 -35.23
N ALA A 18 -23.53 12.86 -34.73
CA ALA A 18 -22.21 12.94 -34.16
C ALA A 18 -22.21 12.01 -32.94
N ALA A 19 -21.60 10.85 -33.10
CA ALA A 19 -21.18 9.99 -31.98
C ALA A 19 -20.33 10.85 -31.02
N CYS A 20 -20.85 11.11 -29.83
CA CYS A 20 -20.05 11.58 -28.70
C CYS A 20 -18.93 10.58 -28.50
N GLY A 21 -17.77 10.88 -29.07
CA GLY A 21 -16.53 10.25 -28.67
C GLY A 21 -16.32 10.54 -27.19
N GLN A 22 -16.54 9.55 -26.33
CA GLN A 22 -16.04 9.56 -24.99
C GLN A 22 -14.53 9.70 -25.09
N LYS A 23 -14.06 10.92 -24.82
CA LYS A 23 -12.67 11.19 -24.55
C LYS A 23 -12.31 10.31 -23.34
N LYS A 24 -11.67 9.17 -23.58
CA LYS A 24 -10.95 8.46 -22.53
C LYS A 24 -10.05 9.51 -21.89
N ALA A 25 -10.38 9.89 -20.67
CA ALA A 25 -9.41 10.54 -19.82
C ALA A 25 -8.27 9.51 -19.71
N ASP A 26 -7.15 9.83 -20.31
CA ASP A 26 -5.89 9.17 -20.02
C ASP A 26 -5.63 9.47 -18.55
N ALA A 27 -6.11 8.56 -17.69
CA ALA A 27 -5.68 8.47 -16.31
C ALA A 27 -4.24 7.97 -16.39
N ASP A 28 -3.31 8.91 -16.42
CA ASP A 28 -1.90 8.68 -16.10
C ASP A 28 -1.84 8.37 -14.58
N GLY A 29 -2.50 7.27 -14.20
CA GLY A 29 -2.37 6.65 -12.89
C GLY A 29 -1.03 5.93 -12.83
N PRO A 30 -0.39 5.87 -11.66
CA PRO A 30 0.85 5.14 -11.48
C PRO A 30 0.68 3.71 -11.99
N ALA A 31 1.73 3.20 -12.64
CA ALA A 31 1.73 1.89 -13.28
C ALA A 31 1.18 0.82 -12.33
N ALA A 32 0.05 0.21 -12.72
CA ALA A 32 -0.58 -0.83 -11.94
C ALA A 32 0.45 -1.92 -11.65
N SER A 33 0.71 -2.17 -10.37
CA SER A 33 1.51 -3.32 -9.97
C SER A 33 0.85 -4.58 -10.55
N ASN A 34 1.64 -5.51 -11.10
CA ASN A 34 1.15 -6.81 -11.59
C ASN A 34 0.68 -7.73 -10.46
N ALA A 35 0.50 -7.24 -9.25
CA ALA A 35 -0.09 -7.97 -8.14
C ALA A 35 -1.58 -8.18 -8.43
N LYS A 36 -2.01 -9.44 -8.46
CA LYS A 36 -3.44 -9.76 -8.57
C LYS A 36 -4.13 -9.27 -7.29
N VAL A 37 -4.94 -8.22 -7.42
CA VAL A 37 -5.73 -7.70 -6.31
C VAL A 37 -6.75 -8.76 -5.90
N SER A 38 -6.72 -9.16 -4.64
CA SER A 38 -7.71 -10.07 -4.05
C SER A 38 -9.01 -9.32 -3.74
N SER A 39 -10.13 -10.03 -3.73
CA SER A 39 -11.42 -9.49 -3.29
C SER A 39 -11.57 -9.45 -1.76
N GLY A 40 -10.64 -10.05 -1.03
CA GLY A 40 -10.60 -10.03 0.44
C GLY A 40 -10.13 -8.70 1.02
N THR A 41 -10.35 -8.52 2.33
CA THR A 41 -9.80 -7.38 3.08
C THR A 41 -8.33 -7.59 3.40
N LEU A 42 -7.61 -6.53 3.69
CA LEU A 42 -6.19 -6.59 4.02
C LEU A 42 -5.92 -7.49 5.24
N ALA A 43 -6.72 -7.35 6.31
CA ALA A 43 -6.57 -8.22 7.48
C ALA A 43 -6.87 -9.70 7.15
N GLY A 44 -7.87 -9.96 6.29
CA GLY A 44 -8.18 -11.31 5.82
C GLY A 44 -7.06 -11.94 5.02
N GLU A 45 -6.45 -11.19 4.09
CA GLU A 45 -5.33 -11.67 3.27
C GLU A 45 -4.08 -11.96 4.12
N ILE A 46 -3.75 -11.08 5.07
CA ILE A 46 -2.65 -11.29 6.01
C ILE A 46 -2.90 -12.55 6.86
N GLY A 47 -4.15 -12.75 7.29
CA GLY A 47 -4.53 -13.93 8.08
C GLY A 47 -4.34 -15.27 7.36
N ASN A 48 -4.35 -15.26 6.02
CA ASN A 48 -4.18 -16.44 5.17
C ASN A 48 -2.77 -16.56 4.57
N ALA A 49 -1.92 -15.54 4.77
CA ALA A 49 -0.59 -15.50 4.19
C ALA A 49 0.40 -16.37 4.98
N ALA A 50 1.17 -17.18 4.27
CA ALA A 50 2.27 -17.92 4.88
C ALA A 50 3.37 -16.96 5.38
N GLY A 51 3.94 -17.25 6.55
CA GLY A 51 5.01 -16.43 7.12
C GLY A 51 4.54 -15.12 7.77
N MET A 52 3.22 -14.89 7.92
CA MET A 52 2.66 -13.68 8.54
C MET A 52 1.79 -13.98 9.76
N SER A 53 1.95 -15.15 10.35
CA SER A 53 1.10 -15.60 11.47
C SER A 53 1.24 -14.72 12.71
N THR A 54 2.43 -14.22 12.97
CA THR A 54 2.71 -13.31 14.09
C THR A 54 2.01 -11.96 13.91
N VAL A 55 2.12 -11.36 12.73
CA VAL A 55 1.42 -10.09 12.41
C VAL A 55 -0.08 -10.29 12.45
N ALA A 56 -0.61 -11.37 11.85
CA ALA A 56 -2.03 -11.68 11.86
C ALA A 56 -2.58 -11.81 13.30
N GLY A 57 -1.87 -12.54 14.14
CA GLY A 57 -2.19 -12.68 15.57
C GLY A 57 -2.13 -11.35 16.32
N ALA A 58 -1.09 -10.56 16.07
CA ALA A 58 -0.89 -9.26 16.68
C ALA A 58 -1.99 -8.26 16.28
N LEU A 59 -2.38 -8.21 15.01
CA LEU A 59 -3.48 -7.37 14.54
C LEU A 59 -4.80 -7.71 15.24
N LYS A 60 -5.09 -9.00 15.43
CA LYS A 60 -6.28 -9.46 16.16
C LYS A 60 -6.19 -9.12 17.65
N GLY A 61 -5.06 -9.44 18.30
CA GLY A 61 -4.84 -9.21 19.74
C GLY A 61 -4.85 -7.74 20.15
N THR A 62 -4.47 -6.83 19.24
CA THR A 62 -4.47 -5.38 19.48
C THR A 62 -5.74 -4.68 19.01
N GLY A 63 -6.65 -5.38 18.33
CA GLY A 63 -7.86 -4.81 17.74
C GLY A 63 -7.64 -4.02 16.44
N LEU A 64 -6.40 -3.94 15.94
CA LEU A 64 -6.08 -3.21 14.71
C LEU A 64 -6.60 -3.91 13.44
N ALA A 65 -6.93 -5.21 13.53
CA ALA A 65 -7.55 -5.92 12.43
C ALA A 65 -8.81 -5.23 11.92
N GLY A 66 -9.67 -4.71 12.81
CA GLY A 66 -10.90 -4.00 12.44
C GLY A 66 -10.65 -2.72 11.63
N ILE A 67 -9.52 -2.06 11.81
CA ILE A 67 -9.12 -0.90 11.01
C ILE A 67 -8.74 -1.35 9.59
N LEU A 68 -8.01 -2.45 9.48
CA LEU A 68 -7.57 -3.02 8.19
C LEU A 68 -8.66 -3.81 7.48
N ASP A 69 -9.79 -4.10 8.15
CA ASP A 69 -11.01 -4.65 7.54
C ASP A 69 -11.97 -3.56 7.05
N GLY A 70 -11.74 -2.31 7.43
CA GLY A 70 -12.53 -1.16 7.04
C GLY A 70 -12.40 -0.78 5.57
N SER A 71 -13.18 0.21 5.13
CA SER A 71 -13.16 0.73 3.76
C SER A 71 -12.03 1.73 3.48
N ALA A 72 -11.40 2.28 4.52
CA ALA A 72 -10.27 3.19 4.35
C ALA A 72 -9.03 2.40 3.87
N PRO A 73 -8.31 2.90 2.86
CA PRO A 73 -7.15 2.21 2.35
C PRO A 73 -5.95 2.37 3.29
N TYR A 74 -5.25 1.27 3.52
CA TYR A 74 -4.01 1.22 4.29
C TYR A 74 -2.95 0.38 3.60
N THR A 75 -1.70 0.69 3.89
CA THR A 75 -0.55 -0.15 3.53
C THR A 75 0.12 -0.61 4.81
N LEU A 76 0.23 -1.92 4.99
CA LEU A 76 0.96 -2.51 6.10
C LEU A 76 2.36 -2.91 5.65
N LEU A 77 3.37 -2.34 6.27
CA LEU A 77 4.74 -2.82 6.21
C LEU A 77 4.81 -4.04 7.14
N ALA A 78 4.68 -5.25 6.60
CA ALA A 78 4.41 -6.46 7.35
C ALA A 78 5.71 -7.23 7.64
N PRO A 79 6.31 -7.15 8.87
CA PRO A 79 7.41 -8.02 9.23
C PRO A 79 6.94 -9.47 9.19
N ASP A 80 7.73 -10.34 8.60
CA ASP A 80 7.43 -11.77 8.59
C ASP A 80 7.67 -12.43 9.95
N ASP A 81 7.37 -13.72 10.05
CA ASP A 81 7.55 -14.47 11.30
C ASP A 81 9.03 -14.57 11.71
N ASP A 82 9.94 -14.60 10.73
CA ASP A 82 11.39 -14.64 10.95
C ASP A 82 11.91 -13.31 11.49
N ALA A 83 11.38 -12.18 10.98
CA ALA A 83 11.68 -10.85 11.50
C ALA A 83 11.35 -10.69 12.99
N PHE A 84 10.21 -11.23 13.43
CA PHE A 84 9.86 -11.29 14.85
C PHE A 84 10.72 -12.30 15.62
N GLY A 85 11.09 -13.42 15.00
CA GLY A 85 12.01 -14.41 15.56
C GLY A 85 13.40 -13.83 15.84
N ALA A 86 13.90 -12.99 14.93
CA ALA A 86 15.20 -12.34 15.05
C ALA A 86 15.29 -11.37 16.25
N LEU A 87 14.16 -10.89 16.79
CA LEU A 87 14.13 -10.11 18.02
C LEU A 87 14.40 -10.94 19.29
N GLY A 88 14.41 -12.27 19.20
CA GLY A 88 14.68 -13.16 20.32
C GLY A 88 13.69 -12.98 21.48
N GLU A 89 14.20 -12.81 22.71
CA GLU A 89 13.38 -12.62 23.91
C GLU A 89 12.49 -11.39 23.85
N ALA A 90 12.96 -10.30 23.23
CA ALA A 90 12.16 -9.09 23.06
C ALA A 90 10.96 -9.33 22.14
N GLY A 91 11.12 -10.13 21.08
CA GLY A 91 10.02 -10.54 20.20
C GLY A 91 9.03 -11.47 20.90
N ALA A 92 9.53 -12.39 21.75
CA ALA A 92 8.68 -13.24 22.58
C ALA A 92 7.87 -12.41 23.59
N ALA A 93 8.50 -11.45 24.25
CA ALA A 93 7.83 -10.54 25.17
C ALA A 93 6.75 -9.68 24.48
N LEU A 94 7.03 -9.16 23.27
CA LEU A 94 6.03 -8.40 22.50
C LEU A 94 4.78 -9.22 22.18
N LYS A 95 4.92 -10.52 21.97
CA LYS A 95 3.78 -11.42 21.66
C LYS A 95 2.94 -11.77 22.87
N ALA A 96 3.41 -11.47 24.08
CA ALA A 96 2.69 -11.76 25.31
C ALA A 96 1.45 -10.85 25.44
N PRO A 97 0.29 -11.39 25.87
CA PRO A 97 -0.96 -10.64 25.95
C PRO A 97 -0.89 -9.36 26.80
N GLU A 98 -0.10 -9.39 27.87
CA GLU A 98 0.15 -8.26 28.76
C GLU A 98 0.87 -7.10 28.06
N ASN A 99 1.56 -7.35 26.97
CA ASN A 99 2.29 -6.35 26.18
C ASN A 99 1.52 -5.90 24.91
N SER A 100 0.21 -6.17 24.85
CA SER A 100 -0.63 -5.82 23.69
C SER A 100 -0.59 -4.34 23.33
N ALA A 101 -0.45 -3.45 24.32
CA ALA A 101 -0.29 -2.02 24.08
C ALA A 101 1.04 -1.70 23.38
N ALA A 102 2.14 -2.32 23.80
CA ALA A 102 3.45 -2.16 23.14
C ALA A 102 3.43 -2.75 21.73
N MET A 103 2.78 -3.89 21.50
CA MET A 103 2.59 -4.47 20.18
C MET A 103 1.74 -3.54 19.29
N ALA A 104 0.69 -2.92 19.81
CA ALA A 104 -0.11 -1.97 19.06
C ALA A 104 0.71 -0.75 18.59
N GLU A 105 1.60 -0.25 19.43
CA GLU A 105 2.53 0.83 19.07
C GLU A 105 3.48 0.41 17.94
N VAL A 106 4.04 -0.80 18.03
CA VAL A 106 4.87 -1.38 16.96
C VAL A 106 4.07 -1.48 15.66
N LEU A 107 2.86 -2.03 15.70
CA LEU A 107 2.04 -2.19 14.50
C LEU A 107 1.65 -0.83 13.89
N LYS A 108 1.31 0.18 14.69
CA LYS A 108 0.98 1.52 14.18
C LYS A 108 2.15 2.17 13.45
N SER A 109 3.39 1.93 13.89
CA SER A 109 4.60 2.40 13.20
C SER A 109 4.89 1.67 11.89
N HIS A 110 4.16 0.59 11.61
CA HIS A 110 4.23 -0.18 10.36
C HIS A 110 3.03 0.06 9.43
N ILE A 111 2.04 0.86 9.83
CA ILE A 111 0.86 1.13 9.02
C ILE A 111 0.98 2.52 8.39
N LEU A 112 0.85 2.58 7.06
CA LEU A 112 0.79 3.81 6.29
C LEU A 112 -0.66 4.06 5.84
N PRO A 113 -1.18 5.28 5.96
CA PRO A 113 -2.45 5.63 5.34
C PRO A 113 -2.30 5.63 3.81
N GLY A 114 -3.28 5.06 3.13
CA GLY A 114 -3.31 4.98 1.67
C GLY A 114 -3.03 3.59 1.11
N TYR A 115 -3.41 3.40 -0.15
CA TYR A 115 -3.14 2.20 -0.93
C TYR A 115 -1.84 2.40 -1.70
N LEU A 116 -0.73 1.91 -1.19
CA LEU A 116 0.61 2.09 -1.77
C LEU A 116 1.21 0.73 -2.10
N THR A 117 1.51 0.52 -3.36
CA THR A 117 2.24 -0.66 -3.85
C THR A 117 3.75 -0.41 -3.85
N VAL A 118 4.54 -1.46 -3.96
CA VAL A 118 5.99 -1.34 -4.18
C VAL A 118 6.26 -0.53 -5.46
N ALA A 119 5.44 -0.70 -6.49
CA ALA A 119 5.58 0.05 -7.73
C ALA A 119 5.34 1.56 -7.55
N ASP A 120 4.37 1.96 -6.70
CA ASP A 120 4.11 3.37 -6.38
C ASP A 120 5.28 4.00 -5.62
N ILE A 121 5.85 3.26 -4.67
CA ILE A 121 7.04 3.69 -3.92
C ILE A 121 8.24 3.86 -4.86
N ASP A 122 8.45 2.92 -5.77
CA ASP A 122 9.50 3.01 -6.79
C ASP A 122 9.31 4.19 -7.74
N ALA A 123 8.07 4.44 -8.16
CA ALA A 123 7.75 5.59 -8.99
C ALA A 123 8.03 6.91 -8.25
N ALA A 124 7.72 6.98 -6.96
CA ALA A 124 8.02 8.14 -6.12
C ALA A 124 9.54 8.36 -5.98
N ILE A 125 10.32 7.29 -5.75
CA ILE A 125 11.80 7.36 -5.69
C ILE A 125 12.37 7.81 -7.04
N LYS A 126 11.89 7.27 -8.17
CA LYS A 126 12.30 7.71 -9.52
C LYS A 126 11.98 9.18 -9.76
N LYS A 127 10.76 9.63 -9.40
CA LYS A 127 10.35 11.04 -9.49
C LYS A 127 11.23 11.95 -8.65
N SER A 128 11.73 11.47 -7.51
CA SER A 128 12.66 12.17 -6.62
C SER A 128 14.12 12.07 -7.10
N GLN A 129 14.37 11.63 -8.35
CA GLN A 129 15.72 11.46 -8.91
C GLN A 129 16.59 10.49 -8.11
N GLY A 130 16.01 9.41 -7.61
CA GLY A 130 16.69 8.41 -6.78
C GLY A 130 16.91 8.81 -5.33
N LYS A 131 16.43 9.99 -4.91
CA LYS A 131 16.49 10.40 -3.50
C LYS A 131 15.49 9.62 -2.66
N PRO A 132 15.81 9.36 -1.38
CA PRO A 132 14.89 8.73 -0.44
C PRO A 132 13.56 9.48 -0.33
N VAL A 133 12.46 8.74 -0.19
CA VAL A 133 11.11 9.26 -0.05
C VAL A 133 10.62 9.00 1.37
N LYS A 134 10.08 10.02 2.02
CA LYS A 134 9.53 9.93 3.37
C LYS A 134 8.02 9.81 3.33
N MET A 135 7.49 8.99 4.22
CA MET A 135 6.05 8.79 4.43
C MET A 135 5.75 8.78 5.92
N THR A 136 4.56 9.25 6.30
CA THR A 136 4.13 9.29 7.70
C THR A 136 3.31 8.05 8.02
N THR A 137 3.64 7.39 9.11
CA THR A 137 2.93 6.21 9.62
C THR A 137 1.72 6.60 10.47
N MET A 138 0.91 5.61 10.85
CA MET A 138 -0.31 5.82 11.63
C MET A 138 -0.04 6.40 13.03
N ASP A 139 1.11 6.14 13.62
CA ASP A 139 1.55 6.73 14.90
C ASP A 139 2.13 8.15 14.75
N GLY A 140 2.18 8.69 13.53
CA GLY A 140 2.73 10.02 13.23
C GLY A 140 4.24 10.05 13.05
N ALA A 141 4.94 8.92 13.15
CA ALA A 141 6.36 8.84 12.86
C ALA A 141 6.65 8.85 11.35
N GLU A 142 7.89 9.10 10.96
CA GLU A 142 8.31 9.03 9.56
C GLU A 142 9.06 7.72 9.28
N VAL A 143 8.75 7.10 8.14
CA VAL A 143 9.57 6.07 7.52
C VAL A 143 10.15 6.60 6.22
N THR A 144 11.35 6.16 5.90
CA THR A 144 12.08 6.60 4.71
C THR A 144 12.35 5.42 3.81
N PHE A 145 11.83 5.48 2.59
CA PHE A 145 12.07 4.47 1.55
C PHE A 145 13.26 4.87 0.68
N ALA A 146 14.15 3.93 0.41
CA ALA A 146 15.31 4.14 -0.45
C ALA A 146 15.65 2.87 -1.23
N ARG A 147 16.18 3.03 -2.46
CA ARG A 147 16.80 1.94 -3.21
C ARG A 147 18.29 1.85 -2.89
N LYS A 148 18.73 0.63 -2.57
CA LYS A 148 20.15 0.28 -2.43
C LYS A 148 20.46 -0.85 -3.43
N GLY A 149 20.86 -0.48 -4.63
CA GLY A 149 20.92 -1.42 -5.75
C GLY A 149 19.52 -1.89 -6.13
N GLU A 150 19.30 -3.20 -6.11
CA GLU A 150 17.99 -3.80 -6.38
C GLU A 150 17.08 -3.86 -5.15
N ASP A 151 17.64 -3.68 -3.94
CA ASP A 151 16.88 -3.76 -2.69
C ASP A 151 16.08 -2.48 -2.45
N LEU A 152 14.78 -2.62 -2.16
CA LEU A 152 13.99 -1.54 -1.57
C LEU A 152 14.10 -1.64 -0.04
N THR A 153 14.65 -0.60 0.57
CA THR A 153 14.86 -0.53 2.02
C THR A 153 13.93 0.50 2.65
N VAL A 154 13.50 0.21 3.87
CA VAL A 154 12.72 1.11 4.71
C VAL A 154 13.51 1.40 5.96
N THR A 155 13.57 2.68 6.37
CA THR A 155 14.23 3.12 7.60
C THR A 155 13.23 3.88 8.45
N ALA A 156 13.03 3.46 9.68
CA ALA A 156 12.17 4.17 10.63
C ALA A 156 12.89 5.34 11.31
N ALA A 157 12.13 6.20 11.99
CA ALA A 157 12.66 7.38 12.67
C ALA A 157 13.69 7.07 13.77
N ASP A 158 13.61 5.88 14.39
CA ASP A 158 14.56 5.42 15.41
C ASP A 158 15.84 4.81 14.81
N GLY A 159 15.95 4.79 13.47
CA GLY A 159 17.07 4.26 12.72
C GLY A 159 17.05 2.73 12.54
N SER A 160 15.97 2.03 12.91
CA SER A 160 15.76 0.64 12.50
C SER A 160 15.53 0.57 10.99
N THR A 161 16.04 -0.48 10.36
CA THR A 161 15.93 -0.67 8.91
C THR A 161 15.46 -2.07 8.60
N ALA A 162 14.67 -2.18 7.53
CA ALA A 162 14.23 -3.44 6.96
C ALA A 162 14.34 -3.38 5.43
N LYS A 163 14.40 -4.54 4.80
CA LYS A 163 14.24 -4.68 3.36
C LYS A 163 12.85 -5.19 3.03
N VAL A 164 12.35 -4.79 1.90
CA VAL A 164 11.19 -5.46 1.32
C VAL A 164 11.65 -6.82 0.84
N ASP A 165 11.08 -7.87 1.44
CA ASP A 165 11.39 -9.25 1.12
C ASP A 165 10.11 -10.03 0.83
N GLY A 166 10.02 -10.53 -0.40
CA GLY A 166 8.85 -11.26 -0.87
C GLY A 166 7.88 -10.44 -1.72
N LYS A 167 6.76 -11.08 -2.04
CA LYS A 167 5.73 -10.50 -2.90
C LYS A 167 4.69 -9.77 -2.06
N GLU A 168 4.38 -8.54 -2.46
CA GLU A 168 3.27 -7.78 -1.85
C GLU A 168 1.93 -8.51 -1.98
N LEU A 169 1.09 -8.36 -0.97
CA LEU A 169 -0.29 -8.86 -0.95
C LEU A 169 -1.22 -7.67 -1.20
N ALA A 170 -1.85 -7.65 -2.37
CA ALA A 170 -2.81 -6.63 -2.72
C ALA A 170 -4.23 -7.12 -2.40
N ALA A 171 -4.90 -6.45 -1.46
CA ALA A 171 -6.27 -6.67 -1.06
C ALA A 171 -7.20 -5.60 -1.62
N SER A 172 -8.52 -5.78 -1.47
CA SER A 172 -9.50 -4.82 -1.98
C SER A 172 -9.40 -3.43 -1.34
N ASN A 173 -8.92 -3.34 -0.10
CA ASN A 173 -8.84 -2.13 0.69
C ASN A 173 -7.42 -1.81 1.19
N GLY A 174 -6.37 -2.45 0.67
CA GLY A 174 -5.01 -2.16 1.11
C GLY A 174 -3.96 -3.10 0.55
N VAL A 175 -2.73 -2.86 0.95
CA VAL A 175 -1.56 -3.64 0.53
C VAL A 175 -0.76 -4.05 1.77
N ALA A 176 -0.29 -5.30 1.83
CA ALA A 176 0.76 -5.70 2.75
C ALA A 176 2.07 -5.88 1.99
N ILE A 177 3.11 -5.20 2.44
CA ILE A 177 4.46 -5.27 1.90
C ILE A 177 5.32 -6.03 2.90
N PRO A 178 5.79 -7.24 2.56
CA PRO A 178 6.61 -8.06 3.48
C PRO A 178 7.95 -7.40 3.77
N LEU A 179 8.38 -7.49 5.03
CA LEU A 179 9.68 -6.98 5.49
C LEU A 179 10.46 -8.08 6.23
N ASP A 180 11.79 -8.09 6.03
CA ASP A 180 12.74 -8.98 6.69
C ASP A 180 13.08 -8.58 8.13
N ALA A 181 12.62 -7.43 8.60
CA ALA A 181 12.88 -6.95 9.97
C ALA A 181 11.75 -6.06 10.49
N VAL A 182 11.66 -5.93 11.82
CA VAL A 182 10.73 -5.02 12.50
C VAL A 182 11.30 -3.59 12.50
N LEU A 183 10.50 -2.63 12.07
CA LEU A 183 10.85 -1.20 12.00
C LEU A 183 10.67 -0.49 13.36
N LYS A 184 11.15 -1.10 14.41
CA LYS A 184 11.15 -0.53 15.77
C LYS A 184 12.28 -1.14 16.59
N LYS A 185 13.07 -0.29 17.22
CA LYS A 185 13.98 -0.76 18.27
C LYS A 185 13.16 -1.20 19.46
N VAL A 186 13.11 -2.49 19.68
CA VAL A 186 12.50 -3.06 20.86
C VAL A 186 13.58 -3.09 21.95
N PRO A 187 13.37 -2.44 23.10
CA PRO A 187 14.33 -2.54 24.22
C PRO A 187 14.53 -4.01 24.56
N LYS A 188 15.79 -4.44 24.68
CA LYS A 188 16.05 -5.78 25.20
C LYS A 188 15.50 -5.83 26.63
N SER A 189 14.60 -6.76 26.90
CA SER A 189 14.09 -7.03 28.24
C SER A 189 15.27 -7.47 29.10
N GLY A 190 15.67 -6.66 30.08
CA GLY A 190 16.69 -7.00 31.05
C GLY A 190 18.04 -6.31 30.83
N ALA A 191 18.20 -5.10 31.31
CA ALA A 191 19.42 -4.55 31.86
C ALA A 191 19.10 -4.11 33.30
#